data_86d6c74d5c6cd07018073491656aabb5
#
_entry.id   86d6c74d5c6cd07018073491656aabb5
#
_cell.length_a   1.000
_cell.length_b   1.000
_cell.length_c   1.000
_cell.angle_alpha   90.00
_cell.angle_beta   90.00
_cell.angle_gamma   90.00
#
_symmetry.space_group_name_H-M   'P 1'
#
loop_
_entity.id
_entity.type
_entity.pdbx_description
1 polymer ?
#
loop_
_entity_poly.entity_id
_entity_poly.type
_entity_poly.pdbx_seq_one_letter_code
_entity_poly.pdbx_strand_id
1 'polypeptide(L)'
;NYLCEPDDLHDALLLWQKHQQARITRILPFEVNSLLSAAKSKQQMHAHTIARQLNTTMFNLIYQQKSATPNDILANFHVLIAERGRGKSYLLGMVCGLVNQAYCHHIFIVTQSDEASKAIRKSLNANEHSTPLSDRSFLTNGINIVLVAPDDPRLFTHGPELNHDEVSKTLIMVDEAASLPVQWLLNLTEHYQHIIFATTISGYENNGLGFSLSFLPRLANYHQHELDNPIRFLSPCPIEQFTTALLQPPSTINTLSADLASQELNLSYTDGLHFVDKNDITTDKQLRKAIMNCLMIAHYQTSPDDLQRLLDAPDMHCYIYINDQHIVGCVWIMLEGCFTNAQLCNDIACGTRRVTGHLSVQQLAYTYGAPELLKKSIWRINRIAVLPRNQNLGYGSQMLNAIYAEAKTQHIDLITSAFGASPVLLRFWQKNQFTPIKQGLQVNSVSGRVTAIVARSVQHNAIKDLWQHIQSNYSLLQAWNALVSNGKISTEENSGNEHESGHTHGHDHGHEYGHGGNEYGQPSTQE
;
A
#
# COMPACT_ATOMS: atom_id res chain seq x y z
N ASN A 1 -18.60 10.28 -9.60
CA ASN A 1 -19.89 9.82 -9.07
C ASN A 1 -20.15 8.32 -9.30
N TYR A 2 -19.13 7.52 -9.68
CA TYR A 2 -19.25 6.09 -9.98
C TYR A 2 -18.49 5.21 -8.98
N LEU A 3 -18.39 5.62 -7.72
CA LEU A 3 -17.74 4.83 -6.67
C LEU A 3 -18.57 3.63 -6.20
N CYS A 4 -19.87 3.60 -6.54
CA CYS A 4 -20.81 2.54 -6.18
C CYS A 4 -21.77 2.27 -7.32
N GLU A 5 -22.13 1.01 -7.49
CA GLU A 5 -23.31 0.69 -8.27
C GLU A 5 -24.58 1.25 -7.61
N PRO A 6 -25.61 1.56 -8.40
CA PRO A 6 -26.92 1.93 -7.87
C PRO A 6 -27.44 0.94 -6.82
N ASP A 7 -27.20 -0.35 -7.02
CA ASP A 7 -27.64 -1.40 -6.10
C ASP A 7 -26.82 -1.43 -4.81
N ASP A 8 -25.50 -1.25 -4.86
CA ASP A 8 -24.63 -1.15 -3.67
C ASP A 8 -24.97 0.08 -2.83
N LEU A 9 -25.22 1.20 -3.51
CA LEU A 9 -25.67 2.43 -2.85
C LEU A 9 -27.08 2.26 -2.28
N HIS A 10 -27.96 1.56 -2.99
CA HIS A 10 -29.30 1.26 -2.55
C HIS A 10 -29.30 0.35 -1.31
N ASP A 11 -28.53 -0.72 -1.32
CA ASP A 11 -28.38 -1.64 -0.18
C ASP A 11 -27.75 -0.95 1.03
N ALA A 12 -26.74 -0.11 0.81
CA ALA A 12 -26.11 0.68 1.85
C ALA A 12 -27.07 1.74 2.42
N LEU A 13 -27.89 2.39 1.57
CA LEU A 13 -28.93 3.33 1.99
C LEU A 13 -30.06 2.61 2.73
N LEU A 14 -30.46 1.41 2.32
CA LEU A 14 -31.46 0.60 3.02
C LEU A 14 -30.96 0.18 4.40
N LEU A 15 -29.70 -0.23 4.53
CA LEU A 15 -29.08 -0.52 5.83
C LEU A 15 -29.05 0.73 6.71
N TRP A 16 -28.67 1.88 6.14
CA TRP A 16 -28.66 3.15 6.85
C TRP A 16 -30.09 3.61 7.23
N GLN A 17 -31.09 3.48 6.34
CA GLN A 17 -32.49 3.80 6.60
C GLN A 17 -33.11 2.88 7.66
N LYS A 18 -32.86 1.57 7.62
CA LYS A 18 -33.27 0.63 8.67
C LYS A 18 -32.75 1.06 10.04
N HIS A 19 -31.50 1.57 10.06
CA HIS A 19 -30.90 2.04 11.28
C HIS A 19 -31.43 3.40 11.74
N GLN A 20 -31.74 4.31 10.81
CA GLN A 20 -32.39 5.58 11.08
C GLN A 20 -33.85 5.36 11.51
N GLN A 21 -34.59 4.44 10.89
CA GLN A 21 -35.98 4.10 11.31
C GLN A 21 -36.02 3.52 12.72
N ALA A 22 -35.02 2.74 13.13
CA ALA A 22 -34.89 2.31 14.53
C ALA A 22 -34.59 3.49 15.49
N ARG A 23 -34.12 4.64 15.00
CA ARG A 23 -33.89 5.87 15.77
C ARG A 23 -35.06 6.88 15.70
N ILE A 24 -35.88 6.84 14.64
CA ILE A 24 -36.93 7.83 14.33
C ILE A 24 -38.32 7.37 14.81
N THR A 25 -38.47 6.18 15.37
CA THR A 25 -39.69 5.88 16.15
C THR A 25 -39.81 6.97 17.20
N ARG A 26 -40.92 7.74 17.16
CA ARG A 26 -41.27 8.78 18.14
C ARG A 26 -41.15 8.17 19.54
N ILE A 27 -40.00 8.43 20.18
CA ILE A 27 -39.70 7.95 21.52
C ILE A 27 -40.45 8.88 22.46
N LEU A 28 -41.50 8.39 23.08
CA LEU A 28 -42.15 9.10 24.16
C LEU A 28 -41.17 9.27 25.33
N PRO A 29 -41.25 10.36 26.12
CA PRO A 29 -40.27 10.65 27.19
C PRO A 29 -40.09 9.51 28.20
N PHE A 30 -41.07 8.64 28.34
CA PHE A 30 -41.00 7.44 29.19
C PHE A 30 -40.10 6.34 28.62
N GLU A 31 -39.99 6.22 27.31
CA GLU A 31 -39.13 5.21 26.65
C GLU A 31 -37.66 5.62 26.56
N VAL A 32 -37.38 6.91 26.67
CA VAL A 32 -36.00 7.45 26.63
C VAL A 32 -35.17 6.89 27.78
N ASN A 33 -35.73 6.82 28.98
CA ASN A 33 -35.02 6.30 30.16
C ASN A 33 -34.75 4.79 30.07
N SER A 34 -35.68 4.00 29.50
CA SER A 34 -35.47 2.57 29.28
C SER A 34 -34.44 2.28 28.16
N LEU A 35 -34.45 3.09 27.11
CA LEU A 35 -33.45 2.99 26.03
C LEU A 35 -32.09 3.47 26.46
N LEU A 36 -31.98 4.52 27.28
CA LEU A 36 -30.71 4.97 27.86
C LEU A 36 -30.15 3.93 28.84
N SER A 37 -30.99 3.26 29.63
CA SER A 37 -30.53 2.16 30.50
C SER A 37 -30.08 0.94 29.70
N ALA A 38 -30.82 0.57 28.64
CA ALA A 38 -30.43 -0.49 27.72
C ALA A 38 -29.15 -0.16 26.93
N ALA A 39 -28.96 1.09 26.51
CA ALA A 39 -27.75 1.56 25.87
C ALA A 39 -26.54 1.54 26.82
N LYS A 40 -26.73 1.97 28.08
CA LYS A 40 -25.70 1.87 29.13
C LYS A 40 -25.33 0.41 29.43
N SER A 41 -26.31 -0.47 29.54
CA SER A 41 -26.07 -1.91 29.74
C SER A 41 -25.33 -2.53 28.55
N LYS A 42 -25.69 -2.18 27.30
CA LYS A 42 -24.96 -2.61 26.11
C LYS A 42 -23.52 -2.06 26.09
N GLN A 43 -23.32 -0.80 26.48
CA GLN A 43 -21.97 -0.22 26.59
C GLN A 43 -21.12 -0.94 27.64
N GLN A 44 -21.70 -1.27 28.79
CA GLN A 44 -21.00 -2.05 29.82
C GLN A 44 -20.65 -3.46 29.34
N MET A 45 -21.60 -4.17 28.72
CA MET A 45 -21.31 -5.49 28.11
C MET A 45 -20.23 -5.41 27.04
N HIS A 46 -20.28 -4.38 26.20
CA HIS A 46 -19.27 -4.15 25.17
C HIS A 46 -17.89 -3.88 25.79
N ALA A 47 -17.81 -3.01 26.78
CA ALA A 47 -16.57 -2.73 27.51
C ALA A 47 -16.01 -4.00 28.19
N HIS A 48 -16.86 -4.83 28.80
CA HIS A 48 -16.45 -6.11 29.38
C HIS A 48 -15.93 -7.09 28.32
N THR A 49 -16.57 -7.14 27.16
CA THR A 49 -16.13 -8.01 26.05
C THR A 49 -14.77 -7.59 25.53
N ILE A 50 -14.58 -6.28 25.32
CA ILE A 50 -13.28 -5.72 24.91
C ILE A 50 -12.21 -5.99 25.96
N ALA A 51 -12.50 -5.69 27.23
CA ALA A 51 -11.56 -5.92 28.33
C ALA A 51 -11.15 -7.40 28.42
N ARG A 52 -12.10 -8.33 28.24
CA ARG A 52 -11.80 -9.77 28.20
C ARG A 52 -10.91 -10.12 27.01
N GLN A 53 -11.23 -9.63 25.81
CA GLN A 53 -10.44 -9.90 24.60
C GLN A 53 -9.02 -9.34 24.74
N LEU A 54 -8.86 -8.09 25.18
CA LEU A 54 -7.57 -7.46 25.44
C LEU A 54 -6.77 -8.26 26.48
N ASN A 55 -7.39 -8.63 27.60
CA ASN A 55 -6.74 -9.41 28.63
C ASN A 55 -6.29 -10.79 28.15
N THR A 56 -7.11 -11.47 27.34
CA THR A 56 -6.75 -12.77 26.74
C THR A 56 -5.58 -12.61 25.78
N THR A 57 -5.63 -11.59 24.91
CA THR A 57 -4.54 -11.30 23.97
C THR A 57 -3.26 -10.93 24.71
N MET A 58 -3.34 -10.06 25.72
CA MET A 58 -2.21 -9.72 26.58
C MET A 58 -1.63 -10.94 27.31
N PHE A 59 -2.50 -11.77 27.90
CA PHE A 59 -2.07 -13.00 28.58
C PHE A 59 -1.31 -13.91 27.62
N ASN A 60 -1.82 -14.11 26.39
CA ASN A 60 -1.14 -14.93 25.39
C ASN A 60 0.23 -14.35 25.00
N LEU A 61 0.29 -13.04 24.76
CA LEU A 61 1.55 -12.36 24.42
C LEU A 61 2.60 -12.52 25.52
N ILE A 62 2.21 -12.42 26.79
CA ILE A 62 3.10 -12.49 27.95
C ILE A 62 3.44 -13.94 28.32
N TYR A 63 2.45 -14.84 28.29
CA TYR A 63 2.64 -16.25 28.65
C TYR A 63 3.62 -16.93 27.70
N GLN A 64 3.51 -16.66 26.42
CA GLN A 64 4.41 -17.23 25.42
C GLN A 64 5.85 -16.71 25.58
N GLN A 65 6.05 -15.47 26.02
CA GLN A 65 7.38 -14.99 26.41
C GLN A 65 7.96 -15.69 27.65
N LYS A 66 7.10 -16.08 28.62
CA LYS A 66 7.55 -16.72 29.89
C LYS A 66 7.78 -18.22 29.77
N SER A 67 7.18 -18.89 28.78
CA SER A 67 7.27 -20.34 28.62
C SER A 67 8.53 -20.79 27.87
N ALA A 68 9.27 -19.88 27.27
CA ALA A 68 10.57 -20.20 26.68
C ALA A 68 11.59 -20.49 27.76
N THR A 69 12.07 -21.72 27.82
CA THR A 69 13.22 -22.08 28.69
C THR A 69 14.50 -21.45 28.11
N PRO A 70 15.52 -21.13 28.91
CA PRO A 70 16.77 -20.53 28.44
C PRO A 70 17.50 -21.33 27.34
N ASN A 71 17.15 -22.59 27.12
CA ASN A 71 17.71 -23.46 26.09
C ASN A 71 16.85 -23.53 24.82
N ASP A 72 15.60 -23.07 24.86
CA ASP A 72 14.72 -22.96 23.68
C ASP A 72 14.84 -21.54 23.10
N ILE A 73 16.00 -21.19 22.56
CA ILE A 73 16.26 -19.93 21.85
C ILE A 73 15.60 -20.00 20.46
N LEU A 74 14.30 -20.24 20.45
CA LEU A 74 13.48 -20.00 19.26
C LEU A 74 13.03 -18.55 19.30
N ALA A 75 13.27 -17.84 18.21
CA ALA A 75 12.78 -16.48 18.06
C ALA A 75 11.28 -16.40 18.36
N ASN A 76 10.89 -15.50 19.24
CA ASN A 76 9.51 -15.38 19.72
C ASN A 76 8.85 -14.19 19.04
N PHE A 77 8.27 -14.45 17.87
CA PHE A 77 7.59 -13.44 17.08
C PHE A 77 6.08 -13.50 17.29
N HIS A 78 5.49 -12.35 17.58
CA HIS A 78 4.06 -12.18 17.73
C HIS A 78 3.52 -11.24 16.65
N VAL A 79 2.41 -11.59 16.03
CA VAL A 79 1.72 -10.78 15.04
C VAL A 79 0.32 -10.44 15.56
N LEU A 80 0.09 -9.17 15.86
CA LEU A 80 -1.18 -8.65 16.34
C LEU A 80 -1.94 -8.03 15.16
N ILE A 81 -2.99 -8.69 14.75
CA ILE A 81 -3.84 -8.26 13.65
C ILE A 81 -5.12 -7.66 14.21
N ALA A 82 -5.50 -6.50 13.72
CA ALA A 82 -6.78 -5.90 14.06
C ALA A 82 -7.19 -4.85 13.02
N GLU A 83 -8.49 -4.71 12.82
CA GLU A 83 -9.06 -3.61 12.08
C GLU A 83 -8.77 -2.26 12.76
N ARG A 84 -9.00 -1.16 12.05
CA ARG A 84 -8.91 0.18 12.64
C ARG A 84 -9.89 0.34 13.81
N GLY A 85 -9.45 1.05 14.83
CA GLY A 85 -10.29 1.32 16.01
C GLY A 85 -10.43 0.17 16.99
N ARG A 86 -9.75 -0.96 16.79
CA ARG A 86 -9.75 -2.13 17.70
C ARG A 86 -8.76 -2.00 18.86
N GLY A 87 -7.93 -0.95 18.90
CA GLY A 87 -7.06 -0.64 20.03
C GLY A 87 -5.68 -1.26 19.99
N LYS A 88 -5.14 -1.64 18.82
CA LYS A 88 -3.78 -2.17 18.65
C LYS A 88 -2.73 -1.35 19.41
N SER A 89 -2.58 -0.09 19.04
CA SER A 89 -1.55 0.79 19.62
C SER A 89 -1.74 1.00 21.13
N TYR A 90 -2.98 1.08 21.61
CA TYR A 90 -3.25 1.15 23.05
C TYR A 90 -2.84 -0.13 23.77
N LEU A 91 -3.11 -1.31 23.16
CA LEU A 91 -2.71 -2.61 23.69
C LEU A 91 -1.19 -2.74 23.82
N LEU A 92 -0.41 -2.24 22.86
CA LEU A 92 1.06 -2.24 22.95
C LEU A 92 1.54 -1.51 24.21
N GLY A 93 0.97 -0.34 24.53
CA GLY A 93 1.27 0.36 25.77
C GLY A 93 0.85 -0.41 27.03
N MET A 94 -0.29 -1.14 27.00
CA MET A 94 -0.71 -1.99 28.13
C MET A 94 0.25 -3.17 28.35
N VAL A 95 0.72 -3.80 27.28
CA VAL A 95 1.69 -4.91 27.35
C VAL A 95 2.97 -4.49 28.06
N CYS A 96 3.46 -3.27 27.81
CA CYS A 96 4.65 -2.74 28.50
C CYS A 96 4.53 -2.78 30.03
N GLY A 97 3.33 -2.51 30.57
CA GLY A 97 3.09 -2.55 32.02
C GLY A 97 3.09 -3.95 32.63
N LEU A 98 3.07 -5.00 31.81
CA LEU A 98 2.95 -6.38 32.25
C LEU A 98 4.22 -7.21 32.00
N VAL A 99 5.16 -6.67 31.23
CA VAL A 99 6.46 -7.32 30.98
C VAL A 99 7.28 -7.35 32.27
N ASN A 100 7.94 -8.48 32.53
CA ASN A 100 8.75 -8.67 33.74
C ASN A 100 10.20 -8.26 33.50
N GLN A 101 10.73 -7.38 34.35
CA GLN A 101 12.12 -6.93 34.33
C GLN A 101 13.16 -8.06 34.35
N ALA A 102 12.84 -9.21 34.95
CA ALA A 102 13.76 -10.35 34.98
C ALA A 102 14.11 -10.87 33.56
N TYR A 103 13.25 -10.63 32.56
CA TYR A 103 13.39 -11.16 31.21
C TYR A 103 13.57 -10.05 30.15
N CYS A 104 13.25 -8.80 30.48
CA CYS A 104 13.31 -7.69 29.54
C CYS A 104 13.80 -6.43 30.26
N HIS A 105 14.83 -5.77 29.72
CA HIS A 105 15.38 -4.53 30.26
C HIS A 105 14.99 -3.32 29.41
N HIS A 106 14.84 -3.50 28.10
CA HIS A 106 14.56 -2.44 27.15
C HIS A 106 13.37 -2.80 26.26
N ILE A 107 12.50 -1.84 26.01
CA ILE A 107 11.42 -1.95 25.02
C ILE A 107 11.56 -0.79 24.04
N PHE A 108 11.79 -1.10 22.77
CA PHE A 108 11.67 -0.12 21.70
C PHE A 108 10.31 -0.26 21.02
N ILE A 109 9.56 0.83 20.95
CA ILE A 109 8.28 0.86 20.23
C ILE A 109 8.47 1.71 18.97
N VAL A 110 8.48 1.06 17.84
CA VAL A 110 8.64 1.71 16.53
C VAL A 110 7.32 2.31 16.10
N THR A 111 7.30 3.64 15.86
CA THR A 111 6.14 4.39 15.41
C THR A 111 6.52 5.33 14.28
N GLN A 112 5.66 5.50 13.28
CA GLN A 112 5.97 6.34 12.10
C GLN A 112 5.86 7.84 12.36
N SER A 113 5.06 8.25 13.35
CA SER A 113 4.84 9.67 13.67
C SER A 113 4.46 9.85 15.13
N ASP A 114 4.57 11.08 15.61
CA ASP A 114 4.11 11.44 16.96
C ASP A 114 2.59 11.24 17.13
N GLU A 115 1.82 11.47 16.07
CA GLU A 115 0.38 11.24 16.08
C GLU A 115 0.05 9.75 16.30
N ALA A 116 0.73 8.86 15.59
CA ALA A 116 0.59 7.41 15.75
C ALA A 116 0.93 6.97 17.18
N SER A 117 1.91 7.61 17.83
CA SER A 117 2.33 7.28 19.19
C SER A 117 1.36 7.74 20.30
N LYS A 118 0.38 8.60 20.01
CA LYS A 118 -0.54 9.17 21.04
C LYS A 118 -1.30 8.10 21.81
N ALA A 119 -1.79 7.06 21.14
CA ALA A 119 -2.54 5.98 21.78
C ALA A 119 -1.64 5.15 22.73
N ILE A 120 -0.41 4.92 22.34
CA ILE A 120 0.61 4.20 23.14
C ILE A 120 0.95 5.05 24.38
N ARG A 121 1.28 6.34 24.18
CA ARG A 121 1.58 7.27 25.30
C ARG A 121 0.41 7.38 26.28
N LYS A 122 -0.83 7.46 25.76
CA LYS A 122 -2.03 7.48 26.60
C LYS A 122 -2.14 6.23 27.47
N SER A 123 -1.82 5.06 26.91
CA SER A 123 -1.82 3.79 27.63
C SER A 123 -0.71 3.72 28.68
N LEU A 124 0.51 4.16 28.34
CA LEU A 124 1.63 4.22 29.28
C LEU A 124 1.35 5.19 30.42
N ASN A 125 0.82 6.38 30.14
CA ASN A 125 0.46 7.35 31.18
C ASN A 125 -0.71 6.91 32.08
N ALA A 126 -1.55 6.00 31.61
CA ALA A 126 -2.62 5.41 32.43
C ALA A 126 -2.15 4.28 33.35
N ASN A 127 -0.92 3.83 33.20
CA ASN A 127 -0.33 2.78 34.03
C ASN A 127 0.31 3.38 35.29
N GLU A 128 -0.16 2.98 36.46
CA GLU A 128 0.31 3.49 37.76
C GLU A 128 1.80 3.23 38.03
N HIS A 129 2.38 2.25 37.36
CA HIS A 129 3.81 1.88 37.50
C HIS A 129 4.69 2.49 36.40
N SER A 130 4.16 3.39 35.59
CA SER A 130 4.88 4.02 34.49
C SER A 130 5.20 5.49 34.82
N THR A 131 6.46 5.83 34.74
CA THR A 131 6.95 7.20 34.93
C THR A 131 7.48 7.74 33.62
N PRO A 132 6.92 8.84 33.07
CA PRO A 132 7.47 9.47 31.90
C PRO A 132 8.83 10.12 32.22
N LEU A 133 9.85 9.81 31.42
CA LEU A 133 11.18 10.43 31.50
C LEU A 133 11.32 11.56 30.49
N SER A 134 10.64 11.43 29.35
CA SER A 134 10.51 12.44 28.30
C SER A 134 9.24 12.17 27.48
N ASP A 135 8.99 12.98 26.44
CA ASP A 135 7.85 12.76 25.52
C ASP A 135 7.91 11.42 24.80
N ARG A 136 9.09 10.83 24.67
CA ARG A 136 9.32 9.58 23.96
C ARG A 136 9.95 8.47 24.80
N SER A 137 10.16 8.68 26.10
CA SER A 137 10.76 7.67 26.98
C SER A 137 10.00 7.56 28.30
N PHE A 138 9.87 6.31 28.76
CA PHE A 138 9.15 5.94 29.98
C PHE A 138 9.95 4.90 30.76
N LEU A 139 9.81 4.94 32.08
CA LEU A 139 10.29 3.86 32.95
C LEU A 139 9.08 3.15 33.53
N THR A 140 8.92 1.86 33.24
CA THR A 140 7.77 1.08 33.69
C THR A 140 8.27 -0.22 34.33
N ASN A 141 7.97 -0.45 35.59
CA ASN A 141 8.44 -1.61 36.36
C ASN A 141 9.96 -1.85 36.27
N GLY A 142 10.77 -0.79 36.19
CA GLY A 142 12.22 -0.88 36.02
C GLY A 142 12.69 -1.14 34.57
N ILE A 143 11.77 -1.24 33.60
CA ILE A 143 12.07 -1.41 32.19
C ILE A 143 12.10 -0.06 31.50
N ASN A 144 13.14 0.21 30.71
CA ASN A 144 13.26 1.42 29.91
C ASN A 144 12.49 1.25 28.59
N ILE A 145 11.48 2.09 28.36
CA ILE A 145 10.63 2.09 27.17
C ILE A 145 10.95 3.32 26.34
N VAL A 146 11.26 3.13 25.07
CA VAL A 146 11.59 4.25 24.16
C VAL A 146 10.75 4.16 22.89
N LEU A 147 10.07 5.25 22.55
CA LEU A 147 9.37 5.41 21.26
C LEU A 147 10.38 5.90 20.23
N VAL A 148 10.57 5.12 19.16
CA VAL A 148 11.57 5.38 18.12
C VAL A 148 10.92 5.46 16.74
N ALA A 149 11.56 6.20 15.83
CA ALA A 149 11.18 6.21 14.42
C ALA A 149 11.81 5.00 13.71
N PRO A 150 11.28 4.57 12.53
CA PRO A 150 11.84 3.44 11.79
C PRO A 150 13.29 3.61 11.31
N ASP A 151 13.74 4.85 11.15
CA ASP A 151 15.09 5.23 10.74
C ASP A 151 16.03 5.49 11.92
N ASP A 152 15.59 5.24 13.15
CA ASP A 152 16.43 5.42 14.34
C ASP A 152 17.63 4.47 14.30
N PRO A 153 18.87 5.00 14.33
CA PRO A 153 20.06 4.17 14.22
C PRO A 153 20.19 3.14 15.35
N ARG A 154 19.57 3.38 16.52
CA ARG A 154 19.61 2.44 17.65
C ARG A 154 18.96 1.09 17.35
N LEU A 155 18.11 1.01 16.32
CA LEU A 155 17.47 -0.24 15.90
C LEU A 155 18.41 -1.20 15.19
N PHE A 156 19.47 -0.72 14.53
CA PHE A 156 20.35 -1.54 13.69
C PHE A 156 21.84 -1.36 13.99
N THR A 157 22.22 -0.27 14.60
CA THR A 157 23.59 -0.08 15.08
C THR A 157 23.60 -0.41 16.57
N HIS A 158 24.25 -1.50 16.92
CA HIS A 158 24.61 -1.74 18.33
C HIS A 158 25.52 -0.58 18.72
N GLY A 159 24.95 0.44 19.37
CA GLY A 159 25.79 1.44 20.04
C GLY A 159 26.72 0.73 21.02
N PRO A 160 27.83 1.34 21.43
CA PRO A 160 28.76 0.74 22.38
C PRO A 160 28.10 0.35 23.72
N GLU A 161 26.81 0.60 23.87
CA GLU A 161 26.02 0.41 25.09
C GLU A 161 25.19 -0.87 25.11
N LEU A 162 24.92 -1.55 23.98
CA LEU A 162 24.16 -2.81 23.93
C LEU A 162 25.09 -3.98 23.58
N ASN A 163 25.51 -4.71 24.58
CA ASN A 163 26.21 -5.97 24.39
C ASN A 163 25.22 -7.10 24.00
N HIS A 164 25.72 -8.25 23.60
CA HIS A 164 24.91 -9.40 23.13
C HIS A 164 23.87 -9.86 24.15
N ASP A 165 24.14 -9.67 25.44
CA ASP A 165 23.25 -10.03 26.54
C ASP A 165 22.08 -9.06 26.68
N GLU A 166 22.26 -7.80 26.32
CA GLU A 166 21.21 -6.77 26.36
C GLU A 166 20.27 -6.84 25.16
N VAL A 167 20.77 -7.24 23.99
CA VAL A 167 19.92 -7.50 22.81
C VAL A 167 18.95 -8.64 23.08
N SER A 168 19.38 -9.70 23.77
CA SER A 168 18.53 -10.84 24.14
C SER A 168 17.44 -10.45 25.14
N LYS A 169 17.62 -9.36 25.90
CA LYS A 169 16.68 -8.81 26.89
C LYS A 169 15.95 -7.57 26.35
N THR A 170 15.93 -7.38 25.05
CA THR A 170 15.23 -6.28 24.38
C THR A 170 14.00 -6.80 23.65
N LEU A 171 12.86 -6.16 23.89
CA LEU A 171 11.62 -6.38 23.17
C LEU A 171 11.41 -5.24 22.16
N ILE A 172 11.18 -5.59 20.92
CA ILE A 172 10.78 -4.65 19.87
C ILE A 172 9.27 -4.76 19.65
N MET A 173 8.58 -3.64 19.60
CA MET A 173 7.19 -3.55 19.21
C MET A 173 7.09 -2.64 17.99
N VAL A 174 6.49 -3.11 16.92
CA VAL A 174 6.33 -2.35 15.68
C VAL A 174 4.85 -2.03 15.48
N ASP A 175 4.47 -0.77 15.62
CA ASP A 175 3.11 -0.32 15.34
C ASP A 175 2.95 -0.02 13.85
N GLU A 176 1.81 -0.41 13.27
CA GLU A 176 1.50 -0.36 11.83
C GLU A 176 2.60 -1.02 10.97
N ALA A 177 3.01 -2.23 11.36
CA ALA A 177 4.12 -2.97 10.73
C ALA A 177 3.96 -3.15 9.22
N ALA A 178 2.73 -3.35 8.71
CA ALA A 178 2.48 -3.51 7.28
C ALA A 178 2.81 -2.25 6.45
N SER A 179 2.94 -1.10 7.07
CA SER A 179 3.33 0.14 6.39
C SER A 179 4.84 0.26 6.14
N LEU A 180 5.64 -0.61 6.78
CA LEU A 180 7.09 -0.63 6.64
C LEU A 180 7.54 -1.58 5.53
N PRO A 181 8.71 -1.30 4.90
CA PRO A 181 9.26 -2.18 3.87
C PRO A 181 9.52 -3.60 4.40
N VAL A 182 9.14 -4.61 3.63
CA VAL A 182 9.34 -6.02 4.00
C VAL A 182 10.81 -6.32 4.33
N GLN A 183 11.75 -5.75 3.58
CA GLN A 183 13.18 -5.95 3.85
C GLN A 183 13.60 -5.35 5.20
N TRP A 184 13.03 -4.21 5.57
CA TRP A 184 13.28 -3.59 6.88
C TRP A 184 12.77 -4.49 8.02
N LEU A 185 11.56 -5.06 7.88
CA LEU A 185 11.00 -6.00 8.85
C LEU A 185 11.84 -7.27 8.97
N LEU A 186 12.33 -7.81 7.84
CA LEU A 186 13.21 -8.98 7.84
C LEU A 186 14.55 -8.67 8.51
N ASN A 187 15.16 -7.53 8.22
CA ASN A 187 16.39 -7.10 8.89
C ASN A 187 16.20 -7.02 10.41
N LEU A 188 15.04 -6.54 10.86
CA LEU A 188 14.74 -6.48 12.30
C LEU A 188 14.71 -7.87 12.94
N THR A 189 14.16 -8.87 12.23
CA THR A 189 14.11 -10.27 12.73
C THR A 189 15.47 -10.96 12.76
N GLU A 190 16.45 -10.45 12.02
CA GLU A 190 17.84 -10.94 12.09
C GLU A 190 18.59 -10.40 13.31
N HIS A 191 18.15 -9.25 13.86
CA HIS A 191 18.83 -8.58 14.96
C HIS A 191 18.22 -8.89 16.33
N TYR A 192 16.90 -9.10 16.40
CA TYR A 192 16.17 -9.26 17.66
C TYR A 192 15.40 -10.58 17.72
N GLN A 193 15.39 -11.19 18.91
CA GLN A 193 14.72 -12.47 19.14
C GLN A 193 13.25 -12.29 19.56
N HIS A 194 12.89 -11.14 20.13
CA HIS A 194 11.55 -10.87 20.67
C HIS A 194 10.94 -9.66 19.97
N ILE A 195 9.94 -9.91 19.13
CA ILE A 195 9.29 -8.84 18.34
C ILE A 195 7.77 -9.04 18.34
N ILE A 196 7.04 -7.93 18.54
CA ILE A 196 5.60 -7.85 18.36
C ILE A 196 5.32 -6.94 17.14
N PHE A 197 4.76 -7.50 16.10
CA PHE A 197 4.29 -6.77 14.93
C PHE A 197 2.80 -6.49 15.05
N ALA A 198 2.38 -5.25 15.25
CA ALA A 198 0.99 -4.86 15.29
C ALA A 198 0.61 -4.19 13.96
N THR A 199 -0.46 -4.66 13.33
CA THR A 199 -0.87 -4.16 12.01
C THR A 199 -2.34 -4.36 11.71
N THR A 200 -2.82 -3.63 10.70
CA THR A 200 -4.09 -3.88 9.99
C THR A 200 -3.75 -4.58 8.67
N ILE A 201 -4.37 -5.72 8.40
CA ILE A 201 -4.18 -6.46 7.14
C ILE A 201 -5.31 -6.16 6.17
N SER A 202 -6.52 -5.98 6.68
CA SER A 202 -7.71 -5.72 5.90
C SER A 202 -7.84 -4.24 5.56
N GLY A 203 -8.45 -3.98 4.43
CA GLY A 203 -8.68 -2.64 3.95
C GLY A 203 -7.68 -2.18 2.89
N TYR A 204 -7.91 -0.99 2.39
CA TYR A 204 -7.05 -0.33 1.39
C TYR A 204 -5.81 0.33 2.00
N GLU A 205 -5.47 0.00 3.24
CA GLU A 205 -4.36 0.63 3.92
C GLU A 205 -3.06 -0.11 3.65
N ASN A 206 -2.15 0.66 3.11
CA ASN A 206 -0.71 0.43 2.99
C ASN A 206 -0.22 -1.00 3.27
N ASN A 207 0.12 -1.73 2.22
CA ASN A 207 1.01 -2.90 2.29
C ASN A 207 0.52 -4.12 3.11
N GLY A 208 -0.73 -4.16 3.58
CA GLY A 208 -1.26 -5.33 4.30
C GLY A 208 -1.06 -6.64 3.54
N LEU A 209 -1.22 -6.60 2.22
CA LEU A 209 -0.93 -7.73 1.33
C LEU A 209 0.58 -8.03 1.23
N GLY A 210 1.43 -6.99 1.17
CA GLY A 210 2.89 -7.17 1.19
C GLY A 210 3.35 -7.82 2.48
N PHE A 211 2.81 -7.38 3.61
CA PHE A 211 3.06 -7.98 4.92
C PHE A 211 2.63 -9.45 4.95
N SER A 212 1.40 -9.74 4.54
CA SER A 212 0.85 -11.10 4.61
C SER A 212 1.44 -12.06 3.57
N LEU A 213 1.70 -11.61 2.34
CA LEU A 213 2.18 -12.47 1.25
C LEU A 213 3.70 -12.56 1.15
N SER A 214 4.42 -11.51 1.60
CA SER A 214 5.87 -11.43 1.40
C SER A 214 6.66 -11.47 2.70
N PHE A 215 6.10 -11.01 3.82
CA PHE A 215 6.77 -11.03 5.11
C PHE A 215 6.39 -12.26 5.93
N LEU A 216 5.10 -12.47 6.23
CA LEU A 216 4.65 -13.58 7.10
C LEU A 216 5.13 -14.98 6.64
N PRO A 217 5.14 -15.34 5.33
CA PRO A 217 5.66 -16.65 4.90
C PRO A 217 7.16 -16.85 5.12
N ARG A 218 7.92 -15.76 5.32
CA ARG A 218 9.36 -15.80 5.62
C ARG A 218 9.67 -15.75 7.11
N LEU A 219 8.65 -15.46 7.93
CA LEU A 219 8.77 -15.42 9.37
C LEU A 219 8.66 -16.83 9.92
N ALA A 220 9.75 -17.39 10.43
CA ALA A 220 9.74 -18.70 11.05
C ALA A 220 9.05 -18.61 12.42
N ASN A 221 8.10 -19.51 12.69
CA ASN A 221 7.48 -19.70 14.00
C ASN A 221 6.95 -18.40 14.66
N TYR A 222 5.85 -17.86 14.18
CA TYR A 222 5.18 -16.73 14.82
C TYR A 222 3.81 -17.12 15.40
N HIS A 223 3.37 -16.37 16.41
CA HIS A 223 2.06 -16.50 17.04
C HIS A 223 1.15 -15.36 16.59
N GLN A 224 0.00 -15.69 16.01
CA GLN A 224 -0.97 -14.69 15.56
C GLN A 224 -2.02 -14.43 16.64
N HIS A 225 -2.33 -13.16 16.84
CA HIS A 225 -3.35 -12.66 17.75
C HIS A 225 -4.28 -11.72 17.01
N GLU A 226 -5.58 -11.77 17.31
CA GLU A 226 -6.59 -10.97 16.64
C GLU A 226 -7.42 -10.17 17.64
N LEU A 227 -7.73 -8.91 17.29
CA LEU A 227 -8.66 -8.05 18.01
C LEU A 227 -9.84 -7.72 17.10
N ASP A 228 -11.00 -8.32 17.41
CA ASP A 228 -12.19 -8.21 16.57
C ASP A 228 -13.15 -7.11 17.03
N ASN A 229 -13.20 -6.85 18.35
CA ASN A 229 -14.17 -5.93 18.89
C ASN A 229 -13.71 -4.47 18.79
N PRO A 230 -14.56 -3.57 18.24
CA PRO A 230 -14.25 -2.16 18.18
C PRO A 230 -14.25 -1.52 19.57
N ILE A 231 -13.27 -0.63 19.83
CA ILE A 231 -13.19 0.13 21.09
C ILE A 231 -13.92 1.47 20.97
N ARG A 232 -13.90 2.09 19.78
CA ARG A 232 -14.43 3.44 19.58
C ARG A 232 -15.95 3.51 19.44
N PHE A 233 -16.58 2.39 19.14
CA PHE A 233 -18.03 2.31 18.88
C PHE A 233 -18.57 0.93 19.26
N LEU A 234 -19.89 0.82 19.40
CA LEU A 234 -20.56 -0.44 19.71
C LEU A 234 -20.70 -1.29 18.44
N SER A 235 -20.48 -2.60 18.57
CA SER A 235 -20.75 -3.57 17.51
C SER A 235 -22.21 -4.07 17.61
N PRO A 236 -22.95 -4.20 16.48
CA PRO A 236 -22.57 -3.80 15.14
C PRO A 236 -22.67 -2.28 14.93
N CYS A 237 -21.71 -1.70 14.22
CA CYS A 237 -21.72 -0.28 13.86
C CYS A 237 -22.28 -0.09 12.45
N PRO A 238 -23.38 0.64 12.26
CA PRO A 238 -23.97 0.85 10.94
C PRO A 238 -23.09 1.65 9.99
N ILE A 239 -22.31 2.59 10.51
CA ILE A 239 -21.38 3.36 9.69
C ILE A 239 -20.25 2.46 9.18
N GLU A 240 -19.74 1.57 10.02
CA GLU A 240 -18.75 0.58 9.61
C GLU A 240 -19.29 -0.37 8.55
N GLN A 241 -20.53 -0.87 8.75
CA GLN A 241 -21.21 -1.72 7.77
C GLN A 241 -21.44 -0.98 6.45
N PHE A 242 -21.89 0.28 6.53
CA PHE A 242 -22.09 1.13 5.35
C PHE A 242 -20.78 1.36 4.60
N THR A 243 -19.71 1.78 5.29
CA THR A 243 -18.41 2.03 4.65
C THR A 243 -17.80 0.76 4.08
N THR A 244 -17.98 -0.38 4.75
CA THR A 244 -17.54 -1.68 4.25
C THR A 244 -18.29 -2.09 2.98
N ALA A 245 -19.62 -1.91 2.96
CA ALA A 245 -20.43 -2.19 1.78
C ALA A 245 -20.10 -1.25 0.62
N LEU A 246 -19.84 0.02 0.92
CA LEU A 246 -19.50 1.05 -0.07
C LEU A 246 -18.12 0.83 -0.70
N LEU A 247 -17.11 0.62 0.13
CA LEU A 247 -15.72 0.52 -0.31
C LEU A 247 -15.32 -0.90 -0.69
N GLN A 248 -16.12 -1.89 -0.32
CA GLN A 248 -15.83 -3.32 -0.54
C GLN A 248 -14.35 -3.66 -0.27
N PRO A 249 -13.83 -3.35 0.94
CA PRO A 249 -12.43 -3.62 1.23
C PRO A 249 -12.15 -5.11 1.01
N PRO A 250 -10.93 -5.45 0.56
CA PRO A 250 -10.58 -6.84 0.35
C PRO A 250 -10.78 -7.63 1.63
N SER A 251 -11.53 -8.71 1.53
CA SER A 251 -11.59 -9.72 2.59
C SER A 251 -10.18 -10.31 2.80
N THR A 252 -9.93 -10.90 3.95
CA THR A 252 -8.64 -11.53 4.26
C THR A 252 -8.15 -12.47 3.15
N ILE A 253 -6.85 -12.64 3.00
CA ILE A 253 -6.21 -13.42 1.93
C ILE A 253 -6.79 -14.83 1.78
N ASN A 254 -7.20 -15.46 2.89
CA ASN A 254 -7.81 -16.79 2.87
C ASN A 254 -9.18 -16.79 2.19
N THR A 255 -9.96 -15.73 2.35
CA THR A 255 -11.24 -15.56 1.63
C THR A 255 -11.01 -15.11 0.19
N LEU A 256 -9.98 -14.29 -0.10
CA LEU A 256 -9.61 -13.92 -1.47
C LEU A 256 -9.21 -15.14 -2.30
N SER A 257 -8.40 -16.04 -1.74
CA SER A 257 -7.98 -17.26 -2.44
C SER A 257 -9.14 -18.25 -2.64
N ALA A 258 -10.04 -18.36 -1.66
CA ALA A 258 -11.23 -19.21 -1.73
C ALA A 258 -12.29 -18.62 -2.66
N ASP A 259 -12.57 -17.32 -2.57
CA ASP A 259 -13.51 -16.61 -3.45
C ASP A 259 -13.09 -16.67 -4.93
N LEU A 260 -11.79 -16.55 -5.21
CA LEU A 260 -11.26 -16.65 -6.57
C LEU A 260 -11.28 -18.09 -7.12
N ALA A 261 -11.24 -19.09 -6.23
CA ALA A 261 -11.32 -20.50 -6.62
C ALA A 261 -12.75 -20.95 -6.95
N SER A 262 -13.74 -20.29 -6.34
CA SER A 262 -15.17 -20.68 -6.44
C SER A 262 -15.99 -19.81 -7.38
N GLN A 263 -15.44 -18.71 -7.92
CA GLN A 263 -16.15 -17.85 -8.86
C GLN A 263 -16.14 -18.48 -10.27
N GLU A 264 -17.13 -19.32 -10.54
CA GLU A 264 -17.61 -19.52 -11.91
C GLU A 264 -18.26 -18.20 -12.34
N LEU A 265 -17.46 -17.33 -12.93
CA LEU A 265 -17.99 -16.18 -13.64
C LEU A 265 -18.72 -16.74 -14.86
N ASN A 266 -20.01 -16.47 -15.01
CA ASN A 266 -20.74 -16.72 -16.26
C ASN A 266 -20.23 -15.76 -17.35
N LEU A 267 -18.92 -15.86 -17.66
CA LEU A 267 -18.29 -15.02 -18.65
C LEU A 267 -18.56 -15.59 -20.04
N SER A 268 -19.13 -14.78 -20.90
CA SER A 268 -19.26 -15.09 -22.34
C SER A 268 -17.93 -14.95 -23.10
N TYR A 269 -16.79 -14.98 -22.37
CA TYR A 269 -15.46 -14.82 -22.95
C TYR A 269 -14.83 -16.17 -23.28
N THR A 270 -14.18 -16.24 -24.43
CA THR A 270 -13.33 -17.38 -24.82
C THR A 270 -11.96 -17.29 -24.15
N ASP A 271 -11.16 -18.35 -24.22
CA ASP A 271 -9.78 -18.29 -23.72
C ASP A 271 -8.94 -17.24 -24.45
N GLY A 272 -8.10 -16.53 -23.71
CA GLY A 272 -7.22 -15.50 -24.24
C GLY A 272 -7.36 -14.13 -23.56
N LEU A 273 -6.83 -13.08 -24.21
CA LEU A 273 -6.88 -11.71 -23.73
C LEU A 273 -8.14 -11.00 -24.24
N HIS A 274 -8.85 -10.35 -23.33
CA HIS A 274 -10.05 -9.57 -23.65
C HIS A 274 -9.96 -8.16 -23.07
N PHE A 275 -10.29 -7.19 -23.90
CA PHE A 275 -10.58 -5.82 -23.44
C PHE A 275 -11.89 -5.84 -22.66
N VAL A 276 -11.91 -5.17 -21.53
CA VAL A 276 -13.11 -5.02 -20.70
C VAL A 276 -13.58 -3.57 -20.77
N ASP A 277 -14.80 -3.37 -21.28
CA ASP A 277 -15.41 -2.06 -21.32
C ASP A 277 -15.74 -1.57 -19.90
N LYS A 278 -15.69 -0.25 -19.70
CA LYS A 278 -16.00 0.34 -18.39
C LYS A 278 -17.46 0.15 -17.99
N ASN A 279 -18.37 0.10 -18.95
CA ASN A 279 -19.77 -0.19 -18.65
C ASN A 279 -19.92 -1.61 -18.10
N ASP A 280 -19.17 -2.58 -18.66
CA ASP A 280 -19.19 -3.96 -18.14
C ASP A 280 -18.62 -4.02 -16.72
N ILE A 281 -17.52 -3.30 -16.46
CA ILE A 281 -16.95 -3.20 -15.10
C ILE A 281 -17.92 -2.52 -14.12
N THR A 282 -18.69 -1.54 -14.59
CA THR A 282 -19.64 -0.79 -13.76
C THR A 282 -20.89 -1.62 -13.47
N THR A 283 -21.40 -2.34 -14.46
CA THR A 283 -22.68 -3.07 -14.36
C THR A 283 -22.51 -4.48 -13.80
N ASP A 284 -21.37 -5.14 -14.08
CA ASP A 284 -21.08 -6.47 -13.55
C ASP A 284 -20.23 -6.40 -12.26
N LYS A 285 -20.91 -6.51 -11.13
CA LYS A 285 -20.29 -6.52 -9.80
C LYS A 285 -19.30 -7.67 -9.60
N GLN A 286 -19.59 -8.85 -10.17
CA GLN A 286 -18.74 -10.04 -10.02
C GLN A 286 -17.45 -9.86 -10.83
N LEU A 287 -17.56 -9.39 -12.06
CA LEU A 287 -16.41 -9.07 -12.92
C LEU A 287 -15.53 -7.98 -12.27
N ARG A 288 -16.13 -6.90 -11.79
CA ARG A 288 -15.42 -5.82 -11.07
C ARG A 288 -14.67 -6.36 -9.86
N LYS A 289 -15.35 -7.16 -9.00
CA LYS A 289 -14.73 -7.77 -7.83
C LYS A 289 -13.56 -8.68 -8.23
N ALA A 290 -13.73 -9.50 -9.27
CA ALA A 290 -12.68 -10.40 -9.75
C ALA A 290 -11.44 -9.64 -10.28
N ILE A 291 -11.64 -8.57 -11.05
CA ILE A 291 -10.56 -7.70 -11.53
C ILE A 291 -9.83 -7.05 -10.36
N MET A 292 -10.55 -6.44 -9.42
CA MET A 292 -9.95 -5.79 -8.25
C MET A 292 -9.19 -6.78 -7.38
N ASN A 293 -9.74 -7.97 -7.12
CA ASN A 293 -9.07 -9.01 -6.37
C ASN A 293 -7.78 -9.48 -7.05
N CYS A 294 -7.81 -9.66 -8.38
CA CYS A 294 -6.62 -10.03 -9.14
C CYS A 294 -5.50 -8.99 -8.99
N LEU A 295 -5.84 -7.71 -9.05
CA LEU A 295 -4.89 -6.60 -8.92
C LEU A 295 -4.35 -6.44 -7.52
N MET A 296 -5.20 -6.62 -6.50
CA MET A 296 -4.79 -6.53 -5.10
C MET A 296 -3.76 -7.60 -4.72
N ILE A 297 -3.91 -8.80 -5.25
CA ILE A 297 -2.98 -9.91 -4.99
C ILE A 297 -1.59 -9.62 -5.60
N ALA A 298 -1.55 -8.95 -6.74
CA ALA A 298 -0.29 -8.70 -7.45
C ALA A 298 0.42 -7.41 -7.00
N HIS A 299 -0.30 -6.48 -6.38
CA HIS A 299 0.23 -5.19 -5.99
C HIS A 299 -0.08 -4.91 -4.53
N TYR A 300 0.95 -4.80 -3.73
CA TYR A 300 0.86 -4.50 -2.30
C TYR A 300 0.30 -3.11 -1.95
N GLN A 301 0.11 -2.24 -2.94
CA GLN A 301 -0.51 -0.92 -2.80
C GLN A 301 -1.70 -0.80 -3.74
N THR A 302 -2.86 -1.25 -3.31
CA THR A 302 -4.12 -1.00 -3.99
C THR A 302 -4.98 -0.12 -3.08
N SER A 303 -5.49 0.96 -3.62
CA SER A 303 -6.28 1.96 -2.90
C SER A 303 -7.69 2.10 -3.50
N PRO A 304 -8.64 2.72 -2.80
CA PRO A 304 -9.93 3.10 -3.38
C PRO A 304 -9.80 3.95 -4.64
N ASP A 305 -8.71 4.76 -4.71
CA ASP A 305 -8.42 5.57 -5.90
C ASP A 305 -8.13 4.71 -7.13
N ASP A 306 -7.63 3.49 -6.97
CA ASP A 306 -7.43 2.57 -8.09
C ASP A 306 -8.76 2.09 -8.66
N LEU A 307 -9.75 1.83 -7.79
CA LEU A 307 -11.11 1.52 -8.24
C LEU A 307 -11.72 2.73 -8.95
N GLN A 308 -11.59 3.92 -8.38
CA GLN A 308 -12.06 5.15 -9.01
C GLN A 308 -11.40 5.35 -10.39
N ARG A 309 -10.08 5.19 -10.49
CA ARG A 309 -9.36 5.29 -11.77
C ARG A 309 -9.83 4.24 -12.78
N LEU A 310 -10.09 3.02 -12.33
CA LEU A 310 -10.60 1.96 -13.20
C LEU A 310 -11.93 2.35 -13.83
N LEU A 311 -12.80 3.01 -13.07
CA LEU A 311 -14.14 3.41 -13.52
C LEU A 311 -14.14 4.72 -14.28
N ASP A 312 -13.40 5.74 -13.81
CA ASP A 312 -13.54 7.13 -14.24
C ASP A 312 -12.43 7.61 -15.21
N ALA A 313 -11.19 7.06 -15.13
CA ALA A 313 -10.09 7.59 -15.93
C ALA A 313 -10.23 7.25 -17.42
N PRO A 314 -10.42 8.24 -18.33
CA PRO A 314 -10.67 7.97 -19.75
C PRO A 314 -9.48 7.27 -20.43
N ASP A 315 -8.28 7.55 -19.95
CA ASP A 315 -7.02 7.05 -20.53
C ASP A 315 -6.58 5.70 -19.96
N MET A 316 -7.45 5.02 -19.17
CA MET A 316 -7.15 3.72 -18.59
C MET A 316 -7.94 2.62 -19.29
N HIS A 317 -7.23 1.61 -19.78
CA HIS A 317 -7.78 0.40 -20.36
C HIS A 317 -7.54 -0.80 -19.46
N CYS A 318 -8.55 -1.65 -19.30
CA CYS A 318 -8.47 -2.89 -18.54
C CYS A 318 -8.55 -4.08 -19.50
N TYR A 319 -7.63 -5.03 -19.34
CA TYR A 319 -7.66 -6.32 -20.04
C TYR A 319 -7.67 -7.45 -19.01
N ILE A 320 -8.46 -8.49 -19.27
CA ILE A 320 -8.44 -9.74 -18.52
C ILE A 320 -7.91 -10.87 -19.39
N TYR A 321 -7.25 -11.83 -18.80
CA TYR A 321 -6.81 -13.04 -19.47
C TYR A 321 -7.60 -14.22 -18.93
N ILE A 322 -8.29 -14.91 -19.82
CA ILE A 322 -9.16 -16.05 -19.52
C ILE A 322 -8.45 -17.35 -19.92
N ASN A 323 -8.56 -18.37 -19.09
CA ASN A 323 -8.21 -19.75 -19.41
C ASN A 323 -9.18 -20.68 -18.69
N ASP A 324 -9.75 -21.63 -19.42
CA ASP A 324 -10.77 -22.58 -18.93
C ASP A 324 -11.93 -21.85 -18.21
N GLN A 325 -12.45 -20.77 -18.81
CA GLN A 325 -13.53 -19.92 -18.30
C GLN A 325 -13.23 -19.18 -16.97
N HIS A 326 -11.97 -19.18 -16.54
CA HIS A 326 -11.54 -18.47 -15.34
C HIS A 326 -10.61 -17.32 -15.67
N ILE A 327 -10.75 -16.22 -14.93
CA ILE A 327 -9.76 -15.13 -14.98
C ILE A 327 -8.48 -15.65 -14.31
N VAL A 328 -7.39 -15.72 -15.08
CA VAL A 328 -6.06 -16.09 -14.59
C VAL A 328 -5.17 -14.89 -14.34
N GLY A 329 -5.50 -13.75 -14.93
CA GLY A 329 -4.75 -12.52 -14.74
C GLY A 329 -5.44 -11.30 -15.34
N CYS A 330 -4.92 -10.12 -15.06
CA CYS A 330 -5.38 -8.85 -15.63
C CYS A 330 -4.22 -7.88 -15.91
N VAL A 331 -4.46 -6.97 -16.85
CA VAL A 331 -3.50 -5.91 -17.21
C VAL A 331 -4.22 -4.58 -17.25
N TRP A 332 -3.63 -3.56 -16.60
CA TRP A 332 -4.07 -2.18 -16.72
C TRP A 332 -3.07 -1.40 -17.55
N ILE A 333 -3.59 -0.70 -18.54
CA ILE A 333 -2.81 0.09 -19.48
C ILE A 333 -3.26 1.55 -19.37
N MET A 334 -2.30 2.44 -19.20
CA MET A 334 -2.51 3.88 -19.32
C MET A 334 -2.08 4.33 -20.72
N LEU A 335 -2.92 5.10 -21.35
CA LEU A 335 -2.61 5.76 -22.64
C LEU A 335 -1.77 7.01 -22.34
N GLU A 336 -0.57 7.09 -22.89
CA GLU A 336 0.34 8.20 -22.68
C GLU A 336 0.80 8.79 -24.01
N GLY A 337 1.25 10.04 -23.98
CA GLY A 337 1.74 10.71 -25.18
C GLY A 337 0.66 11.41 -25.98
N CYS A 338 0.80 11.42 -27.31
CA CYS A 338 -0.10 12.08 -28.26
C CYS A 338 -0.26 13.60 -28.06
N PHE A 339 0.76 14.28 -27.47
CA PHE A 339 0.73 15.72 -27.31
C PHE A 339 0.88 16.43 -28.66
N THR A 340 0.03 17.40 -28.92
CA THR A 340 0.06 18.20 -30.15
C THR A 340 0.77 19.55 -29.99
N ASN A 341 0.81 20.09 -28.77
CA ASN A 341 1.43 21.36 -28.47
C ASN A 341 2.96 21.23 -28.33
N ALA A 342 3.70 21.78 -29.29
CA ALA A 342 5.17 21.70 -29.35
C ALA A 342 5.85 22.43 -28.17
N GLN A 343 5.31 23.58 -27.73
CA GLN A 343 5.86 24.30 -26.59
C GLN A 343 5.73 23.49 -25.29
N LEU A 344 4.56 22.90 -25.06
CA LEU A 344 4.34 22.02 -23.91
C LEU A 344 5.28 20.81 -23.93
N CYS A 345 5.53 20.22 -25.10
CA CYS A 345 6.48 19.12 -25.24
C CYS A 345 7.91 19.56 -24.84
N ASN A 346 8.34 20.74 -25.28
CA ASN A 346 9.63 21.30 -24.91
C ASN A 346 9.71 21.59 -23.39
N ASP A 347 8.69 22.21 -22.83
CA ASP A 347 8.64 22.53 -21.40
C ASP A 347 8.72 21.26 -20.53
N ILE A 348 8.04 20.19 -20.95
CA ILE A 348 8.11 18.89 -20.27
C ILE A 348 9.50 18.27 -20.41
N ALA A 349 10.07 18.29 -21.63
CA ALA A 349 11.40 17.73 -21.87
C ALA A 349 12.52 18.50 -21.14
N CYS A 350 12.34 19.80 -20.91
CA CYS A 350 13.23 20.63 -20.09
C CYS A 350 12.97 20.51 -18.58
N GLY A 351 11.89 19.83 -18.16
CA GLY A 351 11.53 19.66 -16.74
C GLY A 351 10.84 20.86 -16.09
N THR A 352 10.53 21.91 -16.85
CA THR A 352 9.85 23.12 -16.34
C THR A 352 8.35 22.93 -16.14
N ARG A 353 7.77 21.88 -16.76
CA ARG A 353 6.34 21.56 -16.62
C ARG A 353 6.11 20.06 -16.51
N ARG A 354 5.08 19.68 -15.76
CA ARG A 354 4.59 18.29 -15.64
C ARG A 354 3.09 18.24 -15.88
N VAL A 355 2.64 17.12 -16.46
CA VAL A 355 1.22 16.86 -16.76
C VAL A 355 0.82 15.56 -16.06
N THR A 356 -0.35 15.52 -15.47
CA THR A 356 -0.89 14.32 -14.77
C THR A 356 -1.17 13.19 -15.77
N GLY A 357 -0.96 11.95 -15.35
CA GLY A 357 -1.33 10.75 -16.13
C GLY A 357 -0.24 10.21 -17.05
N HIS A 358 0.75 11.00 -17.46
CA HIS A 358 1.76 10.64 -18.46
C HIS A 358 3.15 10.35 -17.84
N LEU A 359 3.24 9.41 -16.89
CA LEU A 359 4.43 9.19 -16.08
C LEU A 359 5.66 8.79 -16.90
N SER A 360 5.56 7.72 -17.71
CA SER A 360 6.72 7.16 -18.39
C SER A 360 7.23 8.05 -19.50
N VAL A 361 6.32 8.58 -20.33
CA VAL A 361 6.69 9.42 -21.48
C VAL A 361 7.36 10.72 -21.05
N GLN A 362 6.87 11.36 -19.97
CA GLN A 362 7.48 12.59 -19.44
C GLN A 362 8.88 12.32 -18.86
N GLN A 363 9.01 11.24 -18.10
CA GLN A 363 10.30 10.86 -17.53
C GLN A 363 11.34 10.52 -18.62
N LEU A 364 10.90 9.87 -19.69
CA LEU A 364 11.79 9.54 -20.81
C LEU A 364 12.14 10.78 -21.62
N ALA A 365 11.16 11.63 -21.92
CA ALA A 365 11.39 12.88 -22.65
C ALA A 365 12.39 13.79 -21.89
N TYR A 366 12.24 13.93 -20.59
CA TYR A 366 13.16 14.67 -19.74
C TYR A 366 14.55 14.03 -19.68
N THR A 367 14.63 12.72 -19.45
CA THR A 367 15.89 12.01 -19.28
C THR A 367 16.77 12.05 -20.54
N TYR A 368 16.14 12.00 -21.71
CA TYR A 368 16.83 11.93 -23.01
C TYR A 368 16.80 13.24 -23.79
N GLY A 369 16.20 14.30 -23.24
CA GLY A 369 16.04 15.57 -23.95
C GLY A 369 15.25 15.40 -25.26
N ALA A 370 14.24 14.53 -25.27
CA ALA A 370 13.56 14.08 -26.50
C ALA A 370 12.07 14.46 -26.47
N PRO A 371 11.70 15.73 -26.78
CA PRO A 371 10.31 16.19 -26.79
C PRO A 371 9.43 15.44 -27.80
N GLU A 372 10.02 14.83 -28.84
CA GLU A 372 9.32 14.04 -29.85
C GLU A 372 8.67 12.79 -29.28
N LEU A 373 9.17 12.24 -28.17
CA LEU A 373 8.55 11.12 -27.45
C LEU A 373 7.12 11.46 -27.01
N LEU A 374 6.90 12.69 -26.58
CA LEU A 374 5.60 13.15 -26.09
C LEU A 374 4.52 13.17 -27.18
N LYS A 375 4.92 13.23 -28.46
CA LYS A 375 3.99 13.16 -29.60
C LYS A 375 3.63 11.73 -29.99
N LYS A 376 4.33 10.72 -29.46
CA LYS A 376 4.12 9.31 -29.77
C LYS A 376 2.97 8.73 -28.98
N SER A 377 2.32 7.71 -29.56
CA SER A 377 1.30 6.93 -28.89
C SER A 377 1.96 5.84 -28.05
N ILE A 378 1.80 5.92 -26.73
CA ILE A 378 2.48 5.03 -25.78
C ILE A 378 1.46 4.35 -24.89
N TRP A 379 1.58 3.04 -24.78
CA TRP A 379 0.89 2.26 -23.78
C TRP A 379 1.80 2.00 -22.59
N ARG A 380 1.47 2.55 -21.43
CA ARG A 380 2.15 2.18 -20.21
C ARG A 380 1.39 1.08 -19.49
N ILE A 381 1.99 -0.10 -19.38
CA ILE A 381 1.50 -1.15 -18.49
C ILE A 381 1.68 -0.64 -17.05
N ASN A 382 0.57 -0.17 -16.49
CA ASN A 382 0.53 0.37 -15.13
C ASN A 382 0.53 -0.76 -14.10
N ARG A 383 -0.23 -1.83 -14.41
CA ARG A 383 -0.30 -3.04 -13.58
C ARG A 383 -0.43 -4.28 -14.47
N ILE A 384 0.24 -5.34 -14.10
CA ILE A 384 0.06 -6.68 -14.65
C ILE A 384 0.03 -7.68 -13.51
N ALA A 385 -1.02 -8.48 -13.46
CA ALA A 385 -1.28 -9.41 -12.38
C ALA A 385 -1.58 -10.81 -12.94
N VAL A 386 -0.97 -11.82 -12.32
CA VAL A 386 -1.33 -13.23 -12.52
C VAL A 386 -1.67 -13.82 -11.16
N LEU A 387 -2.81 -14.48 -11.06
CA LEU A 387 -3.25 -15.10 -9.81
C LEU A 387 -2.20 -16.09 -9.28
N PRO A 388 -1.97 -16.17 -7.96
CA PRO A 388 -0.90 -16.99 -7.38
C PRO A 388 -0.87 -18.42 -7.86
N ARG A 389 -2.03 -19.08 -7.97
CA ARG A 389 -2.17 -20.45 -8.47
C ARG A 389 -1.75 -20.63 -9.93
N ASN A 390 -1.75 -19.54 -10.70
CA ASN A 390 -1.42 -19.52 -12.13
C ASN A 390 -0.03 -18.93 -12.41
N GLN A 391 0.71 -18.49 -11.37
CA GLN A 391 2.07 -17.98 -11.53
C GLN A 391 3.03 -19.11 -11.93
N ASN A 392 4.14 -18.74 -12.57
CA ASN A 392 5.18 -19.64 -13.09
C ASN A 392 4.71 -20.62 -14.18
N LEU A 393 3.45 -20.52 -14.65
CA LEU A 393 2.89 -21.30 -15.76
C LEU A 393 3.00 -20.61 -17.13
N GLY A 394 3.65 -19.44 -17.18
CA GLY A 394 3.87 -18.70 -18.42
C GLY A 394 2.78 -17.68 -18.79
N TYR A 395 1.69 -17.59 -18.05
CA TYR A 395 0.57 -16.68 -18.37
C TYR A 395 0.98 -15.21 -18.45
N GLY A 396 1.88 -14.75 -17.58
CA GLY A 396 2.38 -13.38 -17.68
C GLY A 396 3.05 -13.07 -19.02
N SER A 397 3.79 -14.03 -19.59
CA SER A 397 4.39 -13.89 -20.92
C SER A 397 3.36 -13.95 -22.03
N GLN A 398 2.35 -14.81 -21.90
CA GLN A 398 1.24 -14.90 -22.87
C GLN A 398 0.44 -13.60 -22.89
N MET A 399 0.13 -13.02 -21.72
CA MET A 399 -0.53 -11.72 -21.61
C MET A 399 0.29 -10.60 -22.27
N LEU A 400 1.59 -10.51 -22.03
CA LEU A 400 2.44 -9.51 -22.67
C LEU A 400 2.53 -9.66 -24.19
N ASN A 401 2.55 -10.87 -24.70
CA ASN A 401 2.55 -11.14 -26.14
C ASN A 401 1.19 -10.75 -26.77
N ALA A 402 0.08 -11.05 -26.09
CA ALA A 402 -1.25 -10.66 -26.56
C ALA A 402 -1.43 -9.12 -26.53
N ILE A 403 -0.97 -8.44 -25.48
CA ILE A 403 -0.94 -6.98 -25.41
C ILE A 403 -0.07 -6.37 -26.53
N TYR A 404 1.07 -7.00 -26.84
CA TYR A 404 1.92 -6.54 -27.95
C TYR A 404 1.22 -6.70 -29.31
N ALA A 405 0.52 -7.79 -29.53
CA ALA A 405 -0.27 -8.01 -30.74
C ALA A 405 -1.39 -6.96 -30.85
N GLU A 406 -2.10 -6.72 -29.76
CA GLU A 406 -3.16 -5.71 -29.72
C GLU A 406 -2.62 -4.29 -29.96
N ALA A 407 -1.51 -3.92 -29.32
CA ALA A 407 -0.85 -2.64 -29.53
C ALA A 407 -0.42 -2.42 -31.00
N LYS A 408 -0.05 -3.50 -31.69
CA LYS A 408 0.30 -3.46 -33.10
C LYS A 408 -0.92 -3.19 -33.98
N THR A 409 -2.07 -3.78 -33.68
CA THR A 409 -3.33 -3.53 -34.40
C THR A 409 -3.83 -2.09 -34.19
N GLN A 410 -3.59 -1.54 -33.01
CA GLN A 410 -3.97 -0.17 -32.67
C GLN A 410 -2.90 0.88 -33.00
N HIS A 411 -1.86 0.50 -33.77
CA HIS A 411 -0.79 1.41 -34.22
C HIS A 411 -0.08 2.16 -33.08
N ILE A 412 0.09 1.51 -31.93
CA ILE A 412 0.86 2.07 -30.81
C ILE A 412 2.35 2.08 -31.16
N ASP A 413 3.06 3.15 -30.82
CA ASP A 413 4.49 3.28 -31.11
C ASP A 413 5.35 2.49 -30.12
N LEU A 414 5.02 2.56 -28.82
CA LEU A 414 5.85 2.02 -27.74
C LEU A 414 4.99 1.46 -26.61
N ILE A 415 5.42 0.35 -26.03
CA ILE A 415 4.88 -0.15 -24.75
C ILE A 415 5.94 0.05 -23.67
N THR A 416 5.54 0.62 -22.52
CA THR A 416 6.41 0.88 -21.38
C THR A 416 5.86 0.25 -20.11
N SER A 417 6.72 0.07 -19.10
CA SER A 417 6.31 -0.19 -17.72
C SER A 417 7.31 0.41 -16.75
N ALA A 418 6.82 0.90 -15.61
CA ALA A 418 7.64 1.45 -14.53
C ALA A 418 7.37 0.68 -13.22
N PHE A 419 8.42 0.19 -12.55
CA PHE A 419 8.29 -0.66 -11.36
C PHE A 419 9.52 -0.57 -10.45
N GLY A 420 9.37 -0.99 -9.20
CA GLY A 420 10.51 -1.19 -8.30
C GLY A 420 11.40 -2.34 -8.79
N ALA A 421 12.63 -2.03 -9.17
CA ALA A 421 13.55 -2.97 -9.80
C ALA A 421 13.90 -4.13 -8.87
N SER A 422 13.72 -5.35 -9.35
CA SER A 422 14.28 -6.57 -8.76
C SER A 422 14.88 -7.45 -9.86
N PRO A 423 15.88 -8.28 -9.54
CA PRO A 423 16.48 -9.17 -10.54
C PRO A 423 15.46 -10.10 -11.21
N VAL A 424 14.43 -10.54 -10.46
CA VAL A 424 13.37 -11.42 -10.97
C VAL A 424 12.49 -10.67 -11.96
N LEU A 425 12.02 -9.46 -11.61
CA LEU A 425 11.19 -8.65 -12.49
C LEU A 425 11.95 -8.19 -13.74
N LEU A 426 13.19 -7.76 -13.60
CA LEU A 426 14.00 -7.38 -14.76
C LEU A 426 14.16 -8.55 -15.73
N ARG A 427 14.47 -9.76 -15.24
CA ARG A 427 14.54 -10.97 -16.09
C ARG A 427 13.21 -11.29 -16.76
N PHE A 428 12.08 -11.13 -16.04
CA PHE A 428 10.74 -11.33 -16.60
C PHE A 428 10.48 -10.40 -17.79
N TRP A 429 10.73 -9.10 -17.63
CA TRP A 429 10.54 -8.12 -18.68
C TRP A 429 11.49 -8.34 -19.86
N GLN A 430 12.78 -8.61 -19.60
CA GLN A 430 13.79 -8.89 -20.64
C GLN A 430 13.44 -10.14 -21.45
N LYS A 431 13.01 -11.24 -20.79
CA LYS A 431 12.53 -12.45 -21.46
C LYS A 431 11.38 -12.16 -22.43
N ASN A 432 10.57 -11.16 -22.13
CA ASN A 432 9.45 -10.72 -22.97
C ASN A 432 9.82 -9.56 -23.91
N GLN A 433 11.11 -9.41 -24.24
CA GLN A 433 11.64 -8.44 -25.24
C GLN A 433 11.49 -6.97 -24.80
N PHE A 434 11.30 -6.67 -23.51
CA PHE A 434 11.38 -5.33 -23.00
C PHE A 434 12.83 -5.01 -22.63
N THR A 435 13.29 -3.86 -23.08
CA THR A 435 14.64 -3.36 -22.77
C THR A 435 14.56 -2.37 -21.62
N PRO A 436 15.38 -2.51 -20.56
CA PRO A 436 15.53 -1.45 -19.57
C PRO A 436 16.05 -0.18 -20.24
N ILE A 437 15.40 0.95 -19.96
CA ILE A 437 15.73 2.24 -20.58
C ILE A 437 15.91 3.38 -19.57
N LYS A 438 15.56 3.18 -18.31
CA LYS A 438 15.82 4.12 -17.23
C LYS A 438 15.88 3.36 -15.91
N GLN A 439 16.81 3.77 -15.04
CA GLN A 439 16.88 3.33 -13.66
C GLN A 439 17.06 4.56 -12.76
N GLY A 440 16.26 4.65 -11.70
CA GLY A 440 16.39 5.71 -10.70
C GLY A 440 17.62 5.53 -9.82
N LEU A 441 18.07 6.61 -9.20
CA LEU A 441 19.16 6.60 -8.22
C LEU A 441 18.66 6.41 -6.79
N GLN A 442 17.50 6.98 -6.48
CA GLN A 442 16.95 6.96 -5.14
C GLN A 442 16.15 5.68 -4.91
N VAL A 443 16.33 5.11 -3.74
CA VAL A 443 15.52 4.00 -3.25
C VAL A 443 14.18 4.54 -2.82
N ASN A 444 13.10 3.99 -3.38
CA ASN A 444 11.74 4.34 -2.95
C ASN A 444 11.52 3.85 -1.52
N SER A 445 11.11 4.74 -0.62
CA SER A 445 10.91 4.45 0.80
C SER A 445 9.90 3.32 1.06
N VAL A 446 8.91 3.17 0.18
CA VAL A 446 7.86 2.17 0.32
C VAL A 446 8.27 0.79 -0.19
N SER A 447 8.88 0.73 -1.38
CA SER A 447 9.27 -0.55 -2.00
C SER A 447 10.66 -1.03 -1.58
N GLY A 448 11.49 -0.16 -0.96
CA GLY A 448 12.89 -0.44 -0.69
C GLY A 448 13.73 -0.68 -1.94
N ARG A 449 13.29 -0.22 -3.12
CA ARG A 449 13.91 -0.49 -4.41
C ARG A 449 14.02 0.76 -5.26
N VAL A 450 15.01 0.79 -6.15
CA VAL A 450 15.09 1.83 -7.18
C VAL A 450 14.04 1.58 -8.26
N THR A 451 13.49 2.64 -8.83
CA THR A 451 12.54 2.53 -9.94
C THR A 451 13.26 2.21 -11.24
N ALA A 452 12.76 1.25 -12.01
CA ALA A 452 13.20 1.00 -13.39
C ALA A 452 12.04 1.28 -14.35
N ILE A 453 12.38 1.79 -15.55
CA ILE A 453 11.47 1.85 -16.69
C ILE A 453 12.03 0.93 -17.77
N VAL A 454 11.14 0.06 -18.26
CA VAL A 454 11.41 -0.82 -19.40
C VAL A 454 10.51 -0.43 -20.56
N ALA A 455 10.95 -0.70 -21.79
CA ALA A 455 10.15 -0.44 -22.97
C ALA A 455 10.35 -1.51 -24.05
N ARG A 456 9.32 -1.67 -24.91
CA ARG A 456 9.33 -2.49 -26.10
C ARG A 456 8.75 -1.70 -27.26
N SER A 457 9.54 -1.53 -28.33
CA SER A 457 9.08 -0.86 -29.55
C SER A 457 8.06 -1.73 -30.28
N VAL A 458 6.97 -1.12 -30.77
CA VAL A 458 5.90 -1.78 -31.53
C VAL A 458 5.99 -1.37 -33.01
N GLN A 459 5.97 -0.04 -33.29
CA GLN A 459 6.11 0.52 -34.63
C GLN A 459 7.58 0.88 -34.90
N HIS A 460 8.39 -0.13 -35.23
CA HIS A 460 9.84 0.01 -35.33
C HIS A 460 10.29 1.14 -36.28
N ASN A 461 9.62 1.28 -37.41
CA ASN A 461 9.97 2.30 -38.40
C ASN A 461 9.60 3.73 -37.95
N ALA A 462 8.53 3.89 -37.17
CA ALA A 462 8.05 5.20 -36.72
C ALA A 462 8.89 5.83 -35.62
N ILE A 463 9.67 5.03 -34.88
CA ILE A 463 10.49 5.50 -33.75
C ILE A 463 11.95 5.02 -33.82
N LYS A 464 12.41 4.57 -35.00
CA LYS A 464 13.73 3.90 -35.14
C LYS A 464 14.87 4.75 -34.60
N ASP A 465 14.99 5.99 -35.07
CA ASP A 465 16.10 6.88 -34.69
C ASP A 465 16.01 7.27 -33.22
N LEU A 466 14.79 7.55 -32.75
CA LEU A 466 14.52 7.87 -31.36
C LEU A 466 14.81 6.68 -30.44
N TRP A 467 14.46 5.47 -30.87
CA TRP A 467 14.73 4.24 -30.13
C TRP A 467 16.23 3.96 -30.05
N GLN A 468 16.98 4.15 -31.15
CA GLN A 468 18.44 4.02 -31.15
C GLN A 468 19.09 5.05 -30.23
N HIS A 469 18.61 6.30 -30.24
CA HIS A 469 19.08 7.35 -29.33
C HIS A 469 18.90 6.95 -27.87
N ILE A 470 17.72 6.46 -27.48
CA ILE A 470 17.43 6.00 -26.11
C ILE A 470 18.36 4.85 -25.73
N GLN A 471 18.49 3.83 -26.58
CA GLN A 471 19.33 2.66 -26.28
C GLN A 471 20.81 3.00 -26.15
N SER A 472 21.34 3.86 -27.00
CA SER A 472 22.74 4.30 -26.97
C SER A 472 23.05 5.09 -25.70
N ASN A 473 22.14 5.96 -25.27
CA ASN A 473 22.35 6.80 -24.10
C ASN A 473 22.07 6.07 -22.78
N TYR A 474 21.33 4.97 -22.79
CA TYR A 474 21.05 4.20 -21.57
C TYR A 474 22.31 3.61 -20.95
N SER A 475 23.23 3.08 -21.73
CA SER A 475 24.52 2.56 -21.25
C SER A 475 25.40 3.66 -20.65
N LEU A 476 25.39 4.87 -21.23
CA LEU A 476 26.05 6.03 -20.67
C LEU A 476 25.44 6.47 -19.36
N LEU A 477 24.11 6.49 -19.28
CA LEU A 477 23.36 6.81 -18.06
C LEU A 477 23.67 5.81 -16.94
N GLN A 478 23.76 4.52 -17.25
CA GLN A 478 24.14 3.51 -16.25
C GLN A 478 25.58 3.70 -15.75
N ALA A 479 26.53 3.99 -16.63
CA ALA A 479 27.89 4.27 -16.24
C ALA A 479 28.00 5.52 -15.35
N TRP A 480 27.24 6.57 -15.66
CA TRP A 480 27.13 7.77 -14.85
C TRP A 480 26.55 7.47 -13.46
N ASN A 481 25.42 6.75 -13.40
CA ASN A 481 24.79 6.37 -12.16
C ASN A 481 25.73 5.55 -11.25
N ALA A 482 26.51 4.67 -11.83
CA ALA A 482 27.52 3.90 -11.10
C ALA A 482 28.64 4.78 -10.51
N LEU A 483 29.07 5.82 -11.24
CA LEU A 483 30.06 6.78 -10.75
C LEU A 483 29.53 7.63 -9.60
N VAL A 484 28.28 8.10 -9.70
CA VAL A 484 27.60 8.87 -8.65
C VAL A 484 27.41 8.01 -7.40
N SER A 485 26.90 6.80 -7.55
CA SER A 485 26.66 5.88 -6.43
C SER A 485 27.92 5.47 -5.68
N ASN A 486 29.06 5.44 -6.39
CA ASN A 486 30.38 5.11 -5.81
C ASN A 486 31.08 6.34 -5.19
N GLY A 487 30.44 7.49 -5.12
CA GLY A 487 31.01 8.72 -4.55
C GLY A 487 32.17 9.31 -5.36
N LYS A 488 32.36 8.87 -6.61
CA LYS A 488 33.44 9.37 -7.50
C LYS A 488 33.08 10.71 -8.14
N ILE A 489 31.82 11.09 -8.14
CA ILE A 489 31.30 12.37 -8.63
C ILE A 489 30.25 12.85 -7.64
N SER A 490 30.47 14.02 -7.02
CA SER A 490 29.47 14.74 -6.27
C SER A 490 28.54 15.46 -7.26
N THR A 491 27.24 15.25 -7.18
CA THR A 491 26.27 16.15 -7.79
C THR A 491 26.19 17.38 -6.90
N GLU A 492 27.02 18.40 -7.14
CA GLU A 492 26.75 19.73 -6.60
C GLU A 492 25.47 20.23 -7.29
N GLU A 493 24.37 20.19 -6.57
CA GLU A 493 23.22 21.01 -6.89
C GLU A 493 23.68 22.47 -6.81
N ASN A 494 23.65 23.17 -7.93
CA ASN A 494 23.80 24.61 -7.98
C ASN A 494 22.68 25.26 -7.16
N SER A 495 22.88 25.40 -5.86
CA SER A 495 22.11 26.29 -4.98
C SER A 495 22.60 27.72 -5.22
N GLY A 496 22.30 28.26 -6.38
CA GLY A 496 22.38 29.68 -6.66
C GLY A 496 21.03 30.30 -6.41
N ASN A 497 20.77 30.66 -5.17
CA ASN A 497 20.07 31.87 -4.73
C ASN A 497 19.88 31.82 -3.22
N GLU A 498 20.83 32.44 -2.52
CA GLU A 498 20.62 32.95 -1.18
C GLU A 498 19.56 34.05 -1.25
N HIS A 499 18.41 33.81 -0.64
CA HIS A 499 17.62 34.85 0.00
C HIS A 499 17.11 34.31 1.33
N GLU A 500 17.67 34.91 2.36
CA GLU A 500 17.24 34.83 3.75
C GLU A 500 15.72 35.08 3.88
N SER A 501 15.04 34.16 4.52
CA SER A 501 14.03 34.51 5.54
C SER A 501 13.54 33.22 6.24
N GLY A 502 13.54 33.34 7.55
CA GLY A 502 13.42 32.37 8.61
C GLY A 502 12.22 31.43 8.59
N HIS A 503 12.48 30.37 9.32
CA HIS A 503 11.58 29.54 10.11
C HIS A 503 10.23 29.09 9.53
N THR A 504 10.11 27.80 9.26
CA THR A 504 9.29 26.87 10.08
C THR A 504 9.30 25.48 9.44
N HIS A 505 9.57 24.46 10.26
CA HIS A 505 9.43 23.06 9.92
C HIS A 505 7.94 22.74 9.65
N GLY A 506 7.63 22.34 8.42
CA GLY A 506 6.35 21.77 8.05
C GLY A 506 6.60 20.55 7.18
N HIS A 507 6.39 19.35 7.75
CA HIS A 507 6.25 18.13 6.93
C HIS A 507 4.92 18.24 6.17
N ASP A 508 5.01 18.60 4.92
CA ASP A 508 3.86 18.71 4.03
C ASP A 508 3.75 17.45 3.17
N HIS A 509 2.85 16.56 3.55
CA HIS A 509 2.29 15.57 2.66
C HIS A 509 1.22 16.24 1.80
N GLY A 510 1.67 17.08 0.87
CA GLY A 510 0.81 17.81 -0.05
C GLY A 510 0.18 16.89 -1.08
N HIS A 511 -1.00 16.39 -0.82
CA HIS A 511 -1.97 16.06 -1.85
C HIS A 511 -2.78 17.33 -2.15
N GLU A 512 -2.22 18.23 -2.94
CA GLU A 512 -3.00 19.32 -3.51
C GLU A 512 -3.82 18.81 -4.71
N TYR A 513 -5.13 18.69 -4.48
CA TYR A 513 -6.13 18.68 -5.54
C TYR A 513 -6.36 20.12 -5.98
N GLY A 514 -5.66 20.55 -7.01
CA GLY A 514 -5.96 21.79 -7.69
C GLY A 514 -7.26 21.66 -8.49
N HIS A 515 -8.34 22.27 -8.02
CA HIS A 515 -9.53 22.57 -8.82
C HIS A 515 -9.16 23.65 -9.84
N GLY A 516 -8.74 23.22 -11.03
CA GLY A 516 -8.69 24.08 -12.20
C GLY A 516 -10.06 24.10 -12.89
N GLY A 517 -10.78 25.20 -12.78
CA GLY A 517 -12.02 25.40 -13.49
C GLY A 517 -11.81 25.30 -15.02
N ASN A 518 -12.56 24.42 -15.65
CA ASN A 518 -12.69 24.36 -17.10
C ASN A 518 -13.59 25.51 -17.57
N GLU A 519 -13.02 26.55 -18.10
CA GLU A 519 -13.73 27.41 -19.03
C GLU A 519 -13.80 26.70 -20.40
N TYR A 520 -14.94 26.12 -20.70
CA TYR A 520 -15.29 25.70 -22.05
C TYR A 520 -15.71 26.93 -22.85
N GLY A 521 -14.80 27.42 -23.69
CA GLY A 521 -15.15 28.32 -24.77
C GLY A 521 -16.02 27.59 -25.79
N GLN A 522 -17.24 28.04 -25.96
CA GLN A 522 -18.12 27.64 -27.08
C GLN A 522 -17.52 28.04 -28.42
N PRO A 523 -17.60 27.22 -29.47
CA PRO A 523 -17.25 27.65 -30.80
C PRO A 523 -18.39 28.52 -31.37
N SER A 524 -18.05 29.74 -31.70
CA SER A 524 -18.89 30.62 -32.49
C SER A 524 -19.04 30.08 -33.92
N THR A 525 -20.27 29.80 -34.29
CA THR A 525 -20.70 29.64 -35.70
C THR A 525 -20.54 30.97 -36.43
N GLN A 526 -19.73 31.01 -37.48
CA GLN A 526 -19.96 31.86 -38.66
C GLN A 526 -19.18 31.29 -39.86
N GLU A 527 -19.99 30.98 -40.93
CA GLU A 527 -19.73 30.71 -42.36
C GLU A 527 -18.79 29.56 -42.72
#